data_79a137980716ff0867befe65ad64dc8d
#
_entry.id   79a137980716ff0867befe65ad64dc8d
#
_cell.length_a   1.000
_cell.length_b   1.000
_cell.length_c   1.000
_cell.angle_alpha   90.00
_cell.angle_beta   90.00
_cell.angle_gamma   90.00
#
_symmetry.space_group_name_H-M   'P 1'
#
loop_
_entity.id
_entity.type
_entity.pdbx_description
1 polymer ?
#
loop_
_entity_poly.entity_id
_entity_poly.type
_entity_poly.pdbx_seq_one_letter_code
_entity_poly.pdbx_strand_id
1 'polypeptide(L)'
;MSASNLRAVLAADPELGAGNVLLRLADHGADPDMPRVTFDTGIDAIAAWTPLSLRTLTERVAARAAWFARRGIGRRDPVAVYVTSAADVTLNFLALTWLGAIPALMNGSMPAEIAAEYIRRLRCVGVLIDADHAEMAGHDLGAPIIGDAAETGTGDPSGAPPHFRHHPDDPVAITHSSGTTRRPAAVVHSHHGLFAAVRAVRLTEPRQHGPVREMSAFPPAHTAGIIILNEALCNGYELLCLSEQGGAFEHSGEVIIDAIERWRPTAVYGFAVTWSELARYDLTARDVSSVRFWSNSGDCAHEAHIRRLVAVGSHHAYGQDGIVSLPGSRFNDTLGSTEMGYGGFMMSHRPGSERYNRCVGKPVPFAEIILVDPRTGEAVPTGEVGMVAMKSPTLAIGYWNDSVNTFRTRLNGYYLTGDLMYRDEEGYFYHLDRVSDALDLGDGNWLYTALSEERILKRCPDVRDCTVLAGRGDDGRLVTEVLLLLVTDADPGRDRDDEVRAALGEIAAAVPLRIVTIPDDEITVGPTGKVRKFLMRERRLAAAGASAAGASATGGSS
;
A
#
# COMPACT_ATOMS: atom_id res chain seq x y z
N MET A 1 15.96 -4.30 30.04
CA MET A 1 14.49 -4.35 30.30
C MET A 1 13.91 -5.53 29.53
N SER A 2 12.88 -6.25 30.04
CA SER A 2 12.24 -7.27 29.22
C SER A 2 11.47 -6.64 28.04
N ALA A 3 11.37 -7.34 26.90
CA ALA A 3 10.68 -6.80 25.73
C ALA A 3 9.20 -6.44 26.00
N SER A 4 8.51 -7.18 26.87
CA SER A 4 7.12 -6.86 27.27
C SER A 4 7.03 -5.58 28.08
N ASN A 5 8.02 -5.31 28.94
CA ASN A 5 8.05 -4.08 29.73
C ASN A 5 8.35 -2.87 28.83
N LEU A 6 9.27 -3.00 27.86
CA LEU A 6 9.58 -1.93 26.91
C LEU A 6 8.35 -1.52 26.10
N ARG A 7 7.58 -2.48 25.57
CA ARG A 7 6.34 -2.18 24.81
C ARG A 7 5.33 -1.39 25.63
N ALA A 8 5.11 -1.78 26.89
CA ALA A 8 4.19 -1.08 27.78
C ALA A 8 4.62 0.36 28.04
N VAL A 9 5.93 0.58 28.24
CA VAL A 9 6.49 1.93 28.46
C VAL A 9 6.36 2.76 27.18
N LEU A 10 6.67 2.20 26.00
CA LEU A 10 6.52 2.87 24.71
C LEU A 10 5.05 3.20 24.39
N ALA A 11 4.11 2.32 24.71
CA ALA A 11 2.69 2.59 24.53
C ALA A 11 2.21 3.78 25.37
N ALA A 12 2.74 3.92 26.59
CA ALA A 12 2.39 4.99 27.52
C ALA A 12 3.15 6.30 27.28
N ASP A 13 4.16 6.30 26.42
CA ASP A 13 5.00 7.48 26.17
C ASP A 13 4.28 8.51 25.29
N PRO A 14 3.90 9.69 25.84
CA PRO A 14 3.16 10.70 25.08
C PRO A 14 4.01 11.42 24.04
N GLU A 15 5.34 11.36 24.13
CA GLU A 15 6.26 12.02 23.18
C GLU A 15 6.64 11.11 22.00
N LEU A 16 6.37 9.80 22.09
CA LEU A 16 6.70 8.85 21.03
C LEU A 16 5.79 9.05 19.81
N GLY A 17 6.39 9.13 18.64
CA GLY A 17 5.71 9.20 17.36
C GLY A 17 6.65 8.81 16.21
N ALA A 18 6.18 8.87 14.98
CA ALA A 18 6.93 8.38 13.83
C ALA A 18 8.25 9.13 13.54
N GLY A 19 8.41 10.36 14.04
CA GLY A 19 9.62 11.17 13.81
C GLY A 19 10.73 10.96 14.83
N ASN A 20 10.54 10.19 15.90
CA ASN A 20 11.54 10.08 16.99
C ASN A 20 11.72 8.67 17.56
N VAL A 21 11.30 7.64 16.85
CA VAL A 21 11.29 6.24 17.34
C VAL A 21 12.66 5.80 17.85
N LEU A 22 13.76 6.09 17.13
CA LEU A 22 15.11 5.70 17.55
C LEU A 22 15.52 6.36 18.87
N LEU A 23 15.22 7.65 19.05
CA LEU A 23 15.48 8.37 20.30
C LEU A 23 14.71 7.75 21.46
N ARG A 24 13.41 7.51 21.30
CA ARG A 24 12.56 6.97 22.37
C ARG A 24 12.93 5.54 22.74
N LEU A 25 13.34 4.73 21.78
CA LEU A 25 13.88 3.39 22.03
C LEU A 25 15.15 3.45 22.91
N ALA A 26 16.06 4.36 22.58
CA ALA A 26 17.28 4.57 23.38
C ALA A 26 16.98 5.09 24.79
N ASP A 27 16.10 6.09 24.92
CA ASP A 27 15.69 6.67 26.20
C ASP A 27 15.04 5.64 27.14
N HIS A 28 14.30 4.70 26.59
CA HIS A 28 13.63 3.63 27.33
C HIS A 28 14.48 2.35 27.46
N GLY A 29 15.76 2.39 27.10
CA GLY A 29 16.72 1.31 27.33
C GLY A 29 16.46 0.08 26.47
N ALA A 30 16.06 0.26 25.22
CA ALA A 30 16.07 -0.82 24.23
C ALA A 30 17.49 -1.35 24.05
N ASP A 31 17.62 -2.67 23.84
CA ASP A 31 18.92 -3.28 23.60
C ASP A 31 19.52 -2.76 22.29
N PRO A 32 20.67 -2.07 22.34
CA PRO A 32 21.28 -1.47 21.16
C PRO A 32 21.89 -2.48 20.19
N ASP A 33 22.19 -3.68 20.64
CA ASP A 33 22.89 -4.69 19.85
C ASP A 33 21.93 -5.72 19.22
N MET A 34 20.64 -5.66 19.56
CA MET A 34 19.63 -6.52 18.93
C MET A 34 19.44 -6.18 17.44
N PRO A 35 19.41 -7.20 16.56
CA PRO A 35 19.05 -7.01 15.14
C PRO A 35 17.65 -6.39 14.99
N ARG A 36 17.52 -5.46 14.07
CA ARG A 36 16.25 -4.73 13.85
C ARG A 36 15.81 -4.72 12.40
N VAL A 37 16.67 -4.25 11.50
CA VAL A 37 16.32 -4.05 10.10
C VAL A 37 17.36 -4.70 9.20
N THR A 38 16.90 -5.36 8.17
CA THR A 38 17.71 -5.95 7.10
C THR A 38 17.22 -5.35 5.78
N PHE A 39 18.15 -5.04 4.88
CA PHE A 39 17.83 -4.59 3.53
C PHE A 39 18.32 -5.62 2.51
N ASP A 40 17.60 -5.77 1.43
CA ASP A 40 17.95 -6.64 0.30
C ASP A 40 19.10 -6.08 -0.55
N THR A 41 19.43 -4.80 -0.38
CA THR A 41 20.53 -4.10 -1.03
C THR A 41 21.63 -3.75 -0.02
N GLY A 42 22.85 -3.54 -0.51
CA GLY A 42 23.97 -3.06 0.30
C GLY A 42 23.77 -1.60 0.69
N ILE A 43 24.35 -1.21 1.83
CA ILE A 43 24.29 0.16 2.33
C ILE A 43 25.64 0.57 2.90
N ASP A 44 26.16 1.70 2.44
CA ASP A 44 27.50 2.17 2.79
C ASP A 44 28.53 1.01 2.56
N ALA A 45 29.23 0.57 3.60
CA ALA A 45 30.14 -0.58 3.55
C ALA A 45 29.51 -1.90 4.05
N ILE A 46 28.20 -1.92 4.31
CA ILE A 46 27.48 -3.09 4.82
C ILE A 46 26.89 -3.85 3.64
N ALA A 47 27.15 -5.16 3.58
CA ALA A 47 26.64 -6.00 2.51
C ALA A 47 25.10 -6.19 2.61
N ALA A 48 24.45 -6.38 1.46
CA ALA A 48 23.05 -6.76 1.38
C ALA A 48 22.74 -7.97 2.29
N TRP A 49 21.53 -8.01 2.86
CA TRP A 49 21.03 -9.07 3.75
C TRP A 49 21.75 -9.14 5.11
N THR A 50 22.54 -8.13 5.47
CA THR A 50 23.16 -8.05 6.79
C THR A 50 22.22 -7.35 7.76
N PRO A 51 21.83 -7.99 8.88
CA PRO A 51 20.98 -7.35 9.87
C PRO A 51 21.69 -6.16 10.54
N LEU A 52 21.03 -5.02 10.58
CA LEU A 52 21.47 -3.85 11.34
C LEU A 52 20.94 -3.93 12.77
N SER A 53 21.85 -3.79 13.75
CA SER A 53 21.43 -3.57 15.14
C SER A 53 20.85 -2.16 15.32
N LEU A 54 20.15 -1.93 16.43
CA LEU A 54 19.65 -0.60 16.75
C LEU A 54 20.80 0.43 16.86
N ARG A 55 21.98 0.02 17.36
CA ARG A 55 23.19 0.85 17.41
C ARG A 55 23.63 1.24 16.00
N THR A 56 23.86 0.25 15.14
CA THR A 56 24.31 0.49 13.77
C THR A 56 23.30 1.34 13.00
N LEU A 57 22.00 1.03 13.13
CA LEU A 57 20.93 1.81 12.51
C LEU A 57 21.00 3.28 12.94
N THR A 58 21.11 3.54 14.24
CA THR A 58 21.18 4.90 14.79
C THR A 58 22.43 5.65 14.29
N GLU A 59 23.59 4.99 14.25
CA GLU A 59 24.83 5.58 13.71
C GLU A 59 24.70 5.97 12.23
N ARG A 60 24.09 5.10 11.40
CA ARG A 60 23.87 5.38 9.97
C ARG A 60 22.87 6.52 9.76
N VAL A 61 21.84 6.60 10.60
CA VAL A 61 20.89 7.70 10.58
C VAL A 61 21.53 9.02 11.04
N ALA A 62 22.35 9.00 12.11
CA ALA A 62 23.08 10.17 12.59
C ALA A 62 24.05 10.71 11.53
N ALA A 63 24.78 9.83 10.81
CA ALA A 63 25.66 10.23 9.72
C ALA A 63 24.89 11.01 8.63
N ARG A 64 23.71 10.51 8.24
CA ARG A 64 22.84 11.18 7.28
C ARG A 64 22.26 12.49 7.79
N ALA A 65 21.85 12.53 9.05
CA ALA A 65 21.39 13.78 9.69
C ALA A 65 22.48 14.85 9.68
N ALA A 66 23.73 14.48 10.00
CA ALA A 66 24.88 15.39 9.91
C ALA A 66 25.14 15.84 8.46
N TRP A 67 24.98 14.96 7.48
CA TRP A 67 25.15 15.29 6.07
C TRP A 67 24.11 16.31 5.57
N PHE A 68 22.83 16.13 5.92
CA PHE A 68 21.76 17.07 5.61
C PHE A 68 21.95 18.42 6.33
N ALA A 69 22.27 18.38 7.62
CA ALA A 69 22.47 19.60 8.41
C ALA A 69 23.58 20.49 7.83
N ARG A 70 24.71 19.89 7.36
CA ARG A 70 25.78 20.66 6.69
C ARG A 70 25.33 21.34 5.39
N ARG A 71 24.24 20.87 4.78
CA ARG A 71 23.61 21.47 3.60
C ARG A 71 22.51 22.46 3.95
N GLY A 72 22.36 22.81 5.23
CA GLY A 72 21.39 23.78 5.71
C GLY A 72 19.97 23.23 5.82
N ILE A 73 19.77 21.91 5.69
CA ILE A 73 18.46 21.28 5.88
C ILE A 73 18.15 21.22 7.38
N GLY A 74 16.97 21.67 7.76
CA GLY A 74 16.54 21.73 9.15
C GLY A 74 15.02 21.68 9.32
N ARG A 75 14.58 22.27 10.42
CA ARG A 75 13.18 22.24 10.85
C ARG A 75 12.21 22.71 9.76
N ARG A 76 11.21 21.85 9.47
CA ARG A 76 10.10 22.10 8.52
C ARG A 76 10.52 22.27 7.06
N ASP A 77 11.76 21.98 6.72
CA ASP A 77 12.20 21.97 5.34
C ASP A 77 11.64 20.74 4.60
N PRO A 78 10.82 20.90 3.56
CA PRO A 78 10.41 19.77 2.74
C PRO A 78 11.56 19.35 1.83
N VAL A 79 11.94 18.07 1.89
CA VAL A 79 12.99 17.47 1.05
C VAL A 79 12.40 16.32 0.26
N ALA A 80 12.46 16.39 -1.06
CA ALA A 80 12.06 15.27 -1.91
C ALA A 80 13.12 14.17 -1.83
N VAL A 81 12.70 12.93 -1.58
CA VAL A 81 13.54 11.73 -1.56
C VAL A 81 13.03 10.83 -2.67
N TYR A 82 13.74 10.82 -3.80
CA TYR A 82 13.40 10.08 -5.00
C TYR A 82 14.51 9.09 -5.32
N VAL A 83 14.41 7.91 -4.69
CA VAL A 83 15.41 6.85 -4.70
C VAL A 83 14.75 5.47 -4.73
N THR A 84 15.45 4.46 -5.24
CA THR A 84 14.94 3.09 -5.44
C THR A 84 15.18 2.18 -4.24
N SER A 85 16.33 2.36 -3.54
CA SER A 85 16.75 1.48 -2.46
C SER A 85 15.89 1.65 -1.20
N ALA A 86 15.39 0.54 -0.65
CA ALA A 86 14.69 0.51 0.64
C ALA A 86 15.54 1.08 1.78
N ALA A 87 16.85 0.83 1.75
CA ALA A 87 17.79 1.34 2.71
C ALA A 87 17.85 2.88 2.65
N ASP A 88 17.99 3.44 1.45
CA ASP A 88 18.10 4.89 1.27
C ASP A 88 16.80 5.61 1.63
N VAL A 89 15.63 5.08 1.23
CA VAL A 89 14.34 5.63 1.66
C VAL A 89 14.24 5.64 3.18
N THR A 90 14.49 4.49 3.82
CA THR A 90 14.31 4.29 5.28
C THR A 90 15.25 5.18 6.09
N LEU A 91 16.54 5.17 5.75
CA LEU A 91 17.54 5.89 6.54
C LEU A 91 17.46 7.41 6.34
N ASN A 92 17.14 7.86 5.12
CA ASN A 92 16.95 9.29 4.86
C ASN A 92 15.63 9.80 5.47
N PHE A 93 14.56 8.97 5.51
CA PHE A 93 13.35 9.30 6.28
C PHE A 93 13.69 9.55 7.76
N LEU A 94 14.37 8.61 8.41
CA LEU A 94 14.74 8.72 9.82
C LEU A 94 15.69 9.91 10.07
N ALA A 95 16.61 10.19 9.16
CA ALA A 95 17.56 11.29 9.30
C ALA A 95 16.90 12.68 9.13
N LEU A 96 15.99 12.82 8.17
CA LEU A 96 15.26 14.07 7.96
C LEU A 96 14.31 14.36 9.12
N THR A 97 13.61 13.33 9.63
CA THR A 97 12.77 13.50 10.82
C THR A 97 13.58 13.78 12.08
N TRP A 98 14.79 13.23 12.21
CA TRP A 98 15.74 13.60 13.26
C TRP A 98 15.97 15.12 13.31
N LEU A 99 16.09 15.77 12.17
CA LEU A 99 16.29 17.22 12.04
C LEU A 99 14.99 18.04 12.17
N GLY A 100 13.83 17.40 12.21
CA GLY A 100 12.52 18.05 12.10
C GLY A 100 12.21 18.56 10.70
N ALA A 101 12.93 18.11 9.68
CA ALA A 101 12.62 18.29 8.27
C ALA A 101 11.46 17.37 7.86
N ILE A 102 10.88 17.63 6.70
CA ILE A 102 9.72 16.91 6.19
C ILE A 102 10.13 16.09 4.94
N PRO A 103 10.47 14.80 5.08
CA PRO A 103 10.74 13.96 3.93
C PRO A 103 9.49 13.81 3.06
N ALA A 104 9.60 14.20 1.79
CA ALA A 104 8.61 13.89 0.76
C ALA A 104 9.08 12.64 0.02
N LEU A 105 8.59 11.49 0.47
CA LEU A 105 9.00 10.19 -0.02
C LEU A 105 8.31 9.90 -1.36
N MET A 106 9.10 9.55 -2.35
CA MET A 106 8.62 9.26 -3.70
C MET A 106 8.94 7.82 -4.07
N ASN A 107 7.99 7.18 -4.73
CA ASN A 107 8.19 5.86 -5.28
C ASN A 107 9.25 5.93 -6.40
N GLY A 108 10.28 5.09 -6.33
CA GLY A 108 11.40 5.07 -7.28
C GLY A 108 10.99 4.64 -8.70
N SER A 109 9.85 3.98 -8.88
CA SER A 109 9.33 3.63 -10.20
C SER A 109 8.47 4.73 -10.86
N MET A 110 8.31 5.90 -10.22
CA MET A 110 7.54 7.01 -10.79
C MET A 110 8.24 7.54 -12.05
N PRO A 111 7.55 7.68 -13.20
CA PRO A 111 8.17 8.24 -14.41
C PRO A 111 8.74 9.66 -14.19
N ALA A 112 9.89 9.96 -14.78
CA ALA A 112 10.65 11.18 -14.54
C ALA A 112 9.85 12.49 -14.77
N GLU A 113 9.02 12.55 -15.82
CA GLU A 113 8.17 13.72 -16.08
C GLU A 113 7.13 13.93 -14.98
N ILE A 114 6.54 12.85 -14.47
CA ILE A 114 5.56 12.89 -13.38
C ILE A 114 6.25 13.28 -12.08
N ALA A 115 7.43 12.73 -11.82
CA ALA A 115 8.26 13.04 -10.66
C ALA A 115 8.67 14.50 -10.65
N ALA A 116 9.14 15.05 -11.78
CA ALA A 116 9.53 16.44 -11.92
C ALA A 116 8.35 17.40 -11.67
N GLU A 117 7.18 17.10 -12.23
CA GLU A 117 5.96 17.89 -11.98
C GLU A 117 5.55 17.80 -10.49
N TYR A 118 5.63 16.63 -9.89
CA TYR A 118 5.31 16.41 -8.49
C TYR A 118 6.24 17.22 -7.57
N ILE A 119 7.56 17.14 -7.79
CA ILE A 119 8.58 17.89 -7.03
C ILE A 119 8.33 19.40 -7.11
N ARG A 120 8.06 19.97 -8.30
CA ARG A 120 7.73 21.39 -8.45
C ARG A 120 6.54 21.82 -7.59
N ARG A 121 5.49 21.00 -7.52
CA ARG A 121 4.30 21.27 -6.70
C ARG A 121 4.59 21.21 -5.21
N LEU A 122 5.52 20.35 -4.78
CA LEU A 122 5.94 20.25 -3.38
C LEU A 122 6.64 21.51 -2.90
N ARG A 123 7.32 22.27 -3.77
CA ARG A 123 8.16 23.41 -3.41
C ARG A 123 9.20 23.03 -2.37
N CYS A 124 9.91 21.93 -2.62
CA CYS A 124 10.97 21.44 -1.76
C CYS A 124 12.14 22.42 -1.69
N VAL A 125 12.90 22.39 -0.59
CA VAL A 125 14.17 23.11 -0.46
C VAL A 125 15.32 22.35 -1.11
N GLY A 126 15.16 21.03 -1.35
CA GLY A 126 16.14 20.19 -2.00
C GLY A 126 15.55 18.86 -2.46
N VAL A 127 16.23 18.24 -3.39
CA VAL A 127 15.89 16.92 -3.95
C VAL A 127 17.08 15.98 -3.78
N LEU A 128 16.87 14.86 -3.10
CA LEU A 128 17.81 13.75 -3.02
C LEU A 128 17.43 12.72 -4.08
N ILE A 129 18.40 12.32 -4.88
CA ILE A 129 18.24 11.28 -5.91
C ILE A 129 19.29 10.18 -5.70
N ASP A 130 19.16 9.09 -6.42
CA ASP A 130 20.21 8.07 -6.61
C ASP A 130 20.68 8.01 -8.07
N ALA A 131 21.60 7.11 -8.37
CA ALA A 131 22.16 6.95 -9.72
C ALA A 131 21.09 6.56 -10.75
N ASP A 132 20.07 5.82 -10.35
CA ASP A 132 18.96 5.38 -11.24
C ASP A 132 18.11 6.57 -11.70
N HIS A 133 18.13 7.67 -10.95
CA HIS A 133 17.38 8.89 -11.23
C HIS A 133 18.26 10.08 -11.69
N ALA A 134 19.47 9.81 -12.17
CA ALA A 134 20.40 10.87 -12.62
C ALA A 134 19.81 11.77 -13.72
N GLU A 135 18.87 11.27 -14.52
CA GLU A 135 18.15 12.01 -15.55
C GLU A 135 17.37 13.23 -15.02
N MET A 136 17.02 13.23 -13.72
CA MET A 136 16.32 14.35 -13.08
C MET A 136 17.11 15.66 -13.15
N ALA A 137 18.44 15.60 -13.33
CA ALA A 137 19.27 16.79 -13.55
C ALA A 137 18.90 17.55 -14.84
N GLY A 138 18.26 16.91 -15.80
CA GLY A 138 17.77 17.51 -17.04
C GLY A 138 16.38 18.15 -16.94
N HIS A 139 15.68 17.97 -15.80
CA HIS A 139 14.33 18.49 -15.60
C HIS A 139 14.32 19.77 -14.75
N ASP A 140 13.33 20.64 -15.01
CA ASP A 140 13.03 21.75 -14.10
C ASP A 140 12.28 21.23 -12.88
N LEU A 141 12.95 21.15 -11.74
CA LEU A 141 12.41 20.66 -10.47
C LEU A 141 11.87 21.78 -9.58
N GLY A 142 12.17 23.04 -9.88
CA GLY A 142 11.88 24.18 -9.00
C GLY A 142 12.65 24.13 -7.66
N ALA A 143 13.61 23.20 -7.51
CA ALA A 143 14.45 23.00 -6.34
C ALA A 143 15.81 22.41 -6.76
N PRO A 144 16.91 22.68 -6.02
CA PRO A 144 18.22 22.09 -6.33
C PRO A 144 18.26 20.60 -5.99
N ILE A 145 18.97 19.82 -6.80
CA ILE A 145 19.44 18.49 -6.39
C ILE A 145 20.56 18.72 -5.37
N ILE A 146 20.37 18.21 -4.16
CA ILE A 146 21.29 18.42 -3.02
C ILE A 146 22.38 17.36 -2.91
N GLY A 147 22.26 16.26 -3.64
CA GLY A 147 23.26 15.20 -3.74
C GLY A 147 22.67 13.85 -4.13
N ASP A 148 23.55 12.88 -4.23
CA ASP A 148 23.24 11.47 -4.44
C ASP A 148 23.03 10.76 -3.09
N ALA A 149 22.09 9.81 -3.03
CA ALA A 149 21.80 9.05 -1.82
C ALA A 149 23.03 8.29 -1.29
N ALA A 150 23.89 7.80 -2.18
CA ALA A 150 25.14 7.14 -1.81
C ALA A 150 26.11 8.03 -1.02
N GLU A 151 26.00 9.35 -1.16
CA GLU A 151 26.83 10.31 -0.42
C GLU A 151 26.33 10.55 1.01
N THR A 152 25.06 10.30 1.29
CA THR A 152 24.44 10.67 2.57
C THR A 152 25.06 9.95 3.75
N GLY A 153 25.55 8.71 3.55
CA GLY A 153 26.26 7.91 4.56
C GLY A 153 27.67 8.41 4.91
N THR A 154 28.22 9.38 4.16
CA THR A 154 29.58 9.93 4.39
C THR A 154 29.63 10.98 5.52
N GLY A 155 28.49 11.31 6.13
CA GLY A 155 28.44 12.21 7.27
C GLY A 155 29.20 11.66 8.48
N ASP A 156 29.74 12.56 9.30
CA ASP A 156 30.27 12.19 10.60
C ASP A 156 29.13 12.11 11.61
N PRO A 157 28.82 10.93 12.19
CA PRO A 157 27.72 10.79 13.14
C PRO A 157 27.84 11.71 14.36
N SER A 158 29.09 12.02 14.78
CA SER A 158 29.34 12.93 15.93
C SER A 158 28.96 14.38 15.64
N GLY A 159 28.84 14.75 14.36
CA GLY A 159 28.38 16.06 13.90
C GLY A 159 26.86 16.18 13.73
N ALA A 160 26.10 15.15 14.08
CA ALA A 160 24.65 15.23 14.02
C ALA A 160 24.10 16.22 15.07
N PRO A 161 23.19 17.13 14.67
CA PRO A 161 22.51 17.98 15.65
C PRO A 161 21.70 17.15 16.64
N PRO A 162 21.34 17.70 17.82
CA PRO A 162 20.37 17.05 18.70
C PRO A 162 19.06 16.75 17.98
N HIS A 163 18.40 15.66 18.37
CA HIS A 163 17.09 15.30 17.85
C HIS A 163 16.10 16.45 18.00
N PHE A 164 15.36 16.73 16.94
CA PHE A 164 14.26 17.69 16.98
C PHE A 164 13.15 17.17 17.90
N ARG A 165 12.60 18.06 18.73
CA ARG A 165 11.44 17.75 19.57
C ARG A 165 10.16 18.05 18.78
N HIS A 166 9.51 17.00 18.30
CA HIS A 166 8.27 17.11 17.55
C HIS A 166 7.07 17.47 18.44
N HIS A 167 6.20 18.32 17.90
CA HIS A 167 4.82 18.44 18.39
C HIS A 167 3.97 17.28 17.81
N PRO A 168 2.91 16.80 18.49
CA PRO A 168 2.05 15.75 17.97
C PRO A 168 1.57 15.94 16.53
N ASP A 169 1.25 17.17 16.16
CA ASP A 169 0.73 17.56 14.85
C ASP A 169 1.79 18.03 13.85
N ASP A 170 3.08 18.01 14.20
CA ASP A 170 4.13 18.36 13.25
C ASP A 170 4.11 17.38 12.06
N PRO A 171 4.18 17.88 10.81
CA PRO A 171 4.31 17.02 9.65
C PRO A 171 5.67 16.30 9.68
N VAL A 172 5.64 14.97 9.51
CA VAL A 172 6.85 14.13 9.54
C VAL A 172 7.04 13.33 8.27
N ALA A 173 6.05 13.30 7.39
CA ALA A 173 6.17 12.70 6.07
C ALA A 173 5.18 13.33 5.11
N ILE A 174 5.58 13.46 3.86
CA ILE A 174 4.71 13.61 2.71
C ILE A 174 4.87 12.34 1.89
N THR A 175 3.77 11.59 1.70
CA THR A 175 3.73 10.44 0.80
C THR A 175 2.77 10.76 -0.35
N HIS A 176 2.85 10.05 -1.46
CA HIS A 176 1.91 10.30 -2.54
C HIS A 176 0.80 9.24 -2.56
N SER A 177 -0.39 9.67 -2.97
CA SER A 177 -1.48 8.73 -3.26
C SER A 177 -1.13 7.88 -4.50
N SER A 178 -1.69 6.67 -4.59
CA SER A 178 -1.52 5.78 -5.74
C SER A 178 -2.02 6.35 -7.08
N GLY A 179 -2.70 7.51 -7.00
CA GLY A 179 -3.17 8.27 -8.16
C GLY A 179 -4.13 7.50 -9.04
N THR A 180 -5.37 7.31 -8.62
CA THR A 180 -6.48 7.01 -9.55
C THR A 180 -6.70 8.18 -10.53
N THR A 181 -6.17 9.37 -10.20
CA THR A 181 -6.11 10.57 -11.03
C THR A 181 -4.79 10.67 -11.80
N ARG A 182 -4.72 11.52 -12.83
CA ARG A 182 -3.51 11.73 -13.66
C ARG A 182 -2.30 12.22 -12.84
N ARG A 183 -2.51 12.85 -11.69
CA ARG A 183 -1.48 13.49 -10.86
C ARG A 183 -1.49 12.93 -9.44
N PRO A 184 -0.35 12.43 -8.92
CA PRO A 184 -0.26 12.00 -7.53
C PRO A 184 -0.57 13.16 -6.58
N ALA A 185 -1.39 12.90 -5.55
CA ALA A 185 -1.64 13.86 -4.48
C ALA A 185 -0.57 13.72 -3.38
N ALA A 186 -0.11 14.83 -2.83
CA ALA A 186 0.89 14.87 -1.77
C ALA A 186 0.20 14.81 -0.40
N VAL A 187 0.18 13.65 0.22
CA VAL A 187 -0.54 13.39 1.48
C VAL A 187 0.38 13.64 2.67
N VAL A 188 -0.06 14.48 3.61
CA VAL A 188 0.74 14.91 4.76
C VAL A 188 0.38 14.12 6.01
N HIS A 189 1.37 13.53 6.65
CA HIS A 189 1.22 12.77 7.89
C HIS A 189 1.86 13.47 9.08
N SER A 190 1.14 13.48 10.21
CA SER A 190 1.66 14.05 11.45
C SER A 190 2.46 13.03 12.26
N HIS A 191 3.29 13.56 13.17
CA HIS A 191 4.11 12.79 14.09
C HIS A 191 3.33 11.74 14.88
N HIS A 192 2.20 12.11 15.47
CA HIS A 192 1.35 11.19 16.21
C HIS A 192 0.41 10.40 15.29
N GLY A 193 -0.15 11.02 14.23
CA GLY A 193 -1.11 10.36 13.34
C GLY A 193 -0.52 9.13 12.67
N LEU A 194 0.71 9.24 12.15
CA LEU A 194 1.41 8.13 11.51
C LEU A 194 1.81 7.00 12.49
N PHE A 195 1.83 7.27 13.78
CA PHE A 195 2.15 6.31 14.84
C PHE A 195 0.92 5.82 15.62
N ALA A 196 -0.24 6.42 15.42
CA ALA A 196 -1.42 6.19 16.24
C ALA A 196 -1.89 4.72 16.25
N ALA A 197 -1.87 4.04 15.11
CA ALA A 197 -2.24 2.63 15.01
C ALA A 197 -1.22 1.71 15.70
N VAL A 198 0.07 2.00 15.57
CA VAL A 198 1.13 1.25 16.27
C VAL A 198 0.90 1.34 17.77
N ARG A 199 0.63 2.53 18.30
CA ARG A 199 0.33 2.75 19.71
C ARG A 199 -0.94 2.03 20.16
N ALA A 200 -2.05 2.19 19.42
CA ALA A 200 -3.37 1.73 19.85
C ALA A 200 -3.55 0.20 19.75
N VAL A 201 -2.88 -0.43 18.80
CA VAL A 201 -3.06 -1.86 18.49
C VAL A 201 -1.75 -2.63 18.69
N ARG A 202 -0.71 -2.28 17.95
CA ARG A 202 0.49 -3.14 17.84
C ARG A 202 1.29 -3.23 19.13
N LEU A 203 1.31 -2.19 19.95
CA LEU A 203 1.98 -2.22 21.27
C LEU A 203 1.12 -2.81 22.38
N THR A 204 -0.21 -2.90 22.18
CA THR A 204 -1.17 -3.40 23.18
C THR A 204 -1.59 -4.85 22.94
N GLU A 205 -1.51 -5.35 21.70
CA GLU A 205 -1.82 -6.75 21.37
C GLU A 205 -0.90 -7.73 22.11
N PRO A 206 -1.39 -8.95 22.43
CA PRO A 206 -0.54 -9.99 22.97
C PRO A 206 0.65 -10.27 22.04
N ARG A 207 1.83 -10.46 22.62
CA ARG A 207 3.02 -10.79 21.84
C ARG A 207 2.87 -12.16 21.17
N GLN A 208 3.30 -12.26 19.93
CA GLN A 208 3.37 -13.54 19.22
C GLN A 208 4.37 -14.49 19.91
N HIS A 209 4.08 -15.78 19.89
CA HIS A 209 4.99 -16.78 20.42
C HIS A 209 6.18 -17.02 19.49
N GLY A 210 7.38 -17.08 20.09
CA GLY A 210 8.64 -17.31 19.39
C GLY A 210 9.19 -16.08 18.69
N PRO A 211 10.28 -16.25 17.92
CA PRO A 211 10.87 -15.19 17.13
C PRO A 211 9.87 -14.67 16.07
N VAL A 212 9.80 -13.35 15.93
CA VAL A 212 8.98 -12.70 14.91
C VAL A 212 9.92 -12.04 13.92
N ARG A 213 9.80 -12.41 12.66
CA ARG A 213 10.52 -11.88 11.51
C ARG A 213 9.51 -11.39 10.51
N GLU A 214 9.50 -10.11 10.23
CA GLU A 214 8.55 -9.45 9.36
C GLU A 214 9.23 -9.08 8.04
N MET A 215 8.62 -9.40 6.93
CA MET A 215 9.09 -9.02 5.60
C MET A 215 8.10 -8.04 4.98
N SER A 216 8.58 -6.87 4.60
CA SER A 216 7.80 -5.85 3.91
C SER A 216 8.08 -5.88 2.41
N ALA A 217 7.06 -6.25 1.63
CA ALA A 217 6.99 -6.02 0.20
C ALA A 217 6.19 -4.75 -0.14
N PHE A 218 5.91 -3.89 0.84
CA PHE A 218 5.40 -2.55 0.58
C PHE A 218 6.50 -1.67 0.00
N PRO A 219 6.19 -0.75 -0.92
CA PRO A 219 7.12 0.29 -1.31
C PRO A 219 7.63 1.03 -0.07
N PRO A 220 8.95 1.15 0.11
CA PRO A 220 9.51 1.82 1.29
C PRO A 220 9.04 3.28 1.43
N ALA A 221 8.80 3.94 0.30
CA ALA A 221 8.30 5.31 0.23
C ALA A 221 6.81 5.46 0.57
N HIS A 222 6.07 4.34 0.74
CA HIS A 222 4.66 4.38 1.07
C HIS A 222 4.43 4.45 2.58
N THR A 223 3.30 5.04 2.99
CA THR A 223 2.86 5.13 4.40
C THR A 223 2.91 3.78 5.12
N ALA A 224 2.51 2.69 4.44
CA ALA A 224 2.54 1.35 5.01
C ALA A 224 3.97 0.89 5.37
N GLY A 225 4.97 1.20 4.53
CA GLY A 225 6.38 0.90 4.80
C GLY A 225 6.88 1.58 6.07
N ILE A 226 6.53 2.86 6.27
CA ILE A 226 6.90 3.62 7.48
C ILE A 226 6.23 3.02 8.73
N ILE A 227 4.95 2.63 8.62
CA ILE A 227 4.20 2.06 9.76
C ILE A 227 4.81 0.73 10.18
N ILE A 228 5.11 -0.18 9.24
CA ILE A 228 5.72 -1.48 9.55
C ILE A 228 7.14 -1.30 10.14
N LEU A 229 7.93 -0.34 9.65
CA LEU A 229 9.20 0.01 10.25
C LEU A 229 9.03 0.39 11.73
N ASN A 230 8.12 1.31 12.04
CA ASN A 230 7.85 1.75 13.41
C ASN A 230 7.33 0.60 14.27
N GLU A 231 6.45 -0.24 13.73
CA GLU A 231 5.91 -1.42 14.39
C GLU A 231 7.03 -2.40 14.77
N ALA A 232 7.87 -2.79 13.81
CA ALA A 232 8.95 -3.75 14.02
C ALA A 232 9.97 -3.22 15.06
N LEU A 233 10.39 -1.96 14.93
CA LEU A 233 11.33 -1.32 15.85
C LEU A 233 10.81 -1.32 17.30
N CYS A 234 9.56 -0.91 17.50
CA CYS A 234 8.97 -0.79 18.84
C CYS A 234 8.63 -2.14 19.48
N ASN A 235 8.29 -3.15 18.67
CA ASN A 235 8.03 -4.52 19.16
C ASN A 235 9.31 -5.34 19.34
N GLY A 236 10.44 -4.88 18.83
CA GLY A 236 11.69 -5.63 18.83
C GLY A 236 11.66 -6.82 17.87
N TYR A 237 10.96 -6.69 16.76
CA TYR A 237 10.93 -7.66 15.68
C TYR A 237 12.09 -7.41 14.70
N GLU A 238 12.51 -8.46 13.99
CA GLU A 238 13.41 -8.31 12.85
C GLU A 238 12.56 -7.98 11.61
N LEU A 239 12.94 -6.94 10.87
CA LEU A 239 12.27 -6.50 9.65
C LEU A 239 13.20 -6.63 8.45
N LEU A 240 12.75 -7.30 7.39
CA LEU A 240 13.34 -7.21 6.05
C LEU A 240 12.52 -6.22 5.21
N CYS A 241 13.19 -5.21 4.67
CA CYS A 241 12.61 -4.29 3.68
C CYS A 241 13.17 -4.64 2.30
N LEU A 242 12.26 -4.88 1.34
CA LEU A 242 12.61 -5.09 -0.06
C LEU A 242 12.65 -3.76 -0.80
N SER A 243 13.67 -3.58 -1.65
CA SER A 243 13.81 -2.43 -2.54
C SER A 243 12.92 -2.57 -3.76
N GLU A 244 12.47 -1.46 -4.32
CA GLU A 244 11.70 -1.45 -5.58
C GLU A 244 12.55 -1.96 -6.74
N GLN A 245 11.95 -2.74 -7.64
CA GLN A 245 12.70 -3.38 -8.72
C GLN A 245 12.41 -2.81 -10.11
N GLY A 246 11.64 -1.76 -10.17
CA GLY A 246 11.22 -1.19 -11.44
C GLY A 246 10.33 -2.13 -12.28
N GLY A 247 9.46 -1.58 -13.10
CA GLY A 247 8.53 -2.33 -13.93
C GLY A 247 7.07 -2.07 -13.59
N ALA A 248 6.18 -2.85 -14.19
CA ALA A 248 4.73 -2.71 -13.98
C ALA A 248 4.29 -3.05 -12.54
N PHE A 249 5.05 -3.95 -11.90
CA PHE A 249 4.82 -4.38 -10.51
C PHE A 249 6.07 -4.13 -9.69
N GLU A 250 5.89 -3.68 -8.45
CA GLU A 250 6.98 -3.29 -7.54
C GLU A 250 7.95 -4.43 -7.25
N HIS A 251 7.40 -5.66 -7.09
CA HIS A 251 8.17 -6.88 -6.93
C HIS A 251 7.53 -7.99 -7.75
N SER A 252 8.33 -8.74 -8.51
CA SER A 252 7.85 -9.98 -9.10
C SER A 252 7.58 -11.01 -8.02
N GLY A 253 6.61 -11.91 -8.26
CA GLY A 253 6.30 -12.98 -7.32
C GLY A 253 7.50 -13.87 -7.02
N GLU A 254 8.41 -14.08 -7.97
CA GLU A 254 9.64 -14.86 -7.79
C GLU A 254 10.59 -14.22 -6.77
N VAL A 255 10.83 -12.93 -6.87
CA VAL A 255 11.66 -12.18 -5.89
C VAL A 255 11.10 -12.30 -4.48
N ILE A 256 9.78 -12.19 -4.35
CA ILE A 256 9.13 -12.33 -3.05
C ILE A 256 9.31 -13.75 -2.50
N ILE A 257 9.12 -14.79 -3.33
CA ILE A 257 9.27 -16.19 -2.93
C ILE A 257 10.73 -16.47 -2.55
N ASP A 258 11.71 -16.06 -3.36
CA ASP A 258 13.12 -16.25 -3.05
C ASP A 258 13.54 -15.54 -1.76
N ALA A 259 12.99 -14.36 -1.49
CA ALA A 259 13.20 -13.67 -0.23
C ALA A 259 12.59 -14.43 0.96
N ILE A 260 11.39 -15.03 0.80
CA ILE A 260 10.77 -15.88 1.81
C ILE A 260 11.64 -17.11 2.10
N GLU A 261 12.08 -17.83 1.08
CA GLU A 261 12.91 -19.02 1.22
C GLU A 261 14.25 -18.70 1.89
N ARG A 262 14.90 -17.61 1.47
CA ARG A 262 16.19 -17.17 2.00
C ARG A 262 16.12 -16.67 3.43
N TRP A 263 15.17 -15.77 3.73
CA TRP A 263 15.13 -15.04 4.99
C TRP A 263 14.19 -15.65 6.02
N ARG A 264 13.24 -16.53 5.59
CA ARG A 264 12.29 -17.27 6.41
C ARG A 264 11.45 -16.38 7.35
N PRO A 265 10.70 -15.39 6.80
CA PRO A 265 9.81 -14.53 7.60
C PRO A 265 8.69 -15.34 8.24
N THR A 266 8.18 -14.83 9.36
CA THR A 266 6.95 -15.33 9.98
C THR A 266 5.72 -14.54 9.56
N ALA A 267 5.92 -13.31 9.08
CA ALA A 267 4.89 -12.45 8.53
C ALA A 267 5.37 -11.78 7.25
N VAL A 268 4.50 -11.72 6.23
CA VAL A 268 4.76 -11.06 4.94
C VAL A 268 3.69 -10.02 4.72
N TYR A 269 4.11 -8.78 4.47
CA TYR A 269 3.25 -7.63 4.23
C TYR A 269 3.31 -7.21 2.77
N GLY A 270 2.16 -6.94 2.15
CA GLY A 270 2.08 -6.51 0.76
C GLY A 270 0.71 -5.92 0.41
N PHE A 271 0.60 -5.40 -0.81
CA PHE A 271 -0.65 -4.94 -1.38
C PHE A 271 -1.35 -6.05 -2.16
N ALA A 272 -2.58 -5.81 -2.61
CA ALA A 272 -3.35 -6.78 -3.39
C ALA A 272 -2.58 -7.28 -4.63
N VAL A 273 -1.78 -6.43 -5.28
CA VAL A 273 -0.90 -6.79 -6.39
C VAL A 273 0.16 -7.81 -6.01
N THR A 274 0.71 -7.75 -4.80
CA THR A 274 1.66 -8.74 -4.27
C THR A 274 1.06 -10.14 -4.29
N TRP A 275 -0.20 -10.26 -3.92
CA TRP A 275 -0.91 -11.55 -3.88
C TRP A 275 -1.27 -12.05 -5.28
N SER A 276 -1.62 -11.15 -6.19
CA SER A 276 -1.80 -11.44 -7.63
C SER A 276 -0.50 -11.98 -8.25
N GLU A 277 0.65 -11.37 -7.93
CA GLU A 277 1.95 -11.84 -8.41
C GLU A 277 2.33 -13.23 -7.84
N LEU A 278 2.09 -13.47 -6.55
CA LEU A 278 2.29 -14.79 -5.96
C LEU A 278 1.37 -15.86 -6.55
N ALA A 279 0.16 -15.47 -6.99
CA ALA A 279 -0.79 -16.40 -7.61
C ALA A 279 -0.34 -16.96 -8.97
N ARG A 280 0.75 -16.42 -9.56
CA ARG A 280 1.39 -16.98 -10.77
C ARG A 280 2.08 -18.31 -10.51
N TYR A 281 2.45 -18.59 -9.27
CA TYR A 281 3.32 -19.71 -8.88
C TYR A 281 2.56 -20.74 -8.05
N ASP A 282 2.98 -22.00 -8.16
CA ASP A 282 2.52 -23.05 -7.25
C ASP A 282 3.33 -22.94 -5.93
N LEU A 283 2.75 -22.27 -4.94
CA LEU A 283 3.37 -22.11 -3.63
C LEU A 283 3.49 -23.42 -2.84
N THR A 284 2.81 -24.50 -3.25
CA THR A 284 2.95 -25.81 -2.59
C THR A 284 4.28 -26.49 -2.95
N ALA A 285 4.89 -26.09 -4.07
CA ALA A 285 6.19 -26.55 -4.52
C ALA A 285 7.37 -25.73 -3.97
N ARG A 286 7.10 -24.68 -3.16
CA ARG A 286 8.10 -23.74 -2.63
C ARG A 286 8.13 -23.77 -1.10
N ASP A 287 9.30 -23.50 -0.48
CA ASP A 287 9.42 -23.47 0.97
C ASP A 287 8.93 -22.15 1.60
N VAL A 288 7.62 -22.03 1.70
CA VAL A 288 6.96 -20.94 2.42
C VAL A 288 6.51 -21.35 3.84
N SER A 289 7.02 -22.47 4.37
CA SER A 289 6.61 -23.08 5.65
C SER A 289 6.83 -22.17 6.87
N SER A 290 7.73 -21.20 6.79
CA SER A 290 7.98 -20.23 7.86
C SER A 290 6.86 -19.21 8.02
N VAL A 291 6.09 -18.95 6.98
CA VAL A 291 5.06 -17.90 6.98
C VAL A 291 3.86 -18.34 7.80
N ARG A 292 3.50 -17.51 8.78
CA ARG A 292 2.32 -17.68 9.65
C ARG A 292 1.23 -16.69 9.31
N PHE A 293 1.63 -15.52 8.79
CA PHE A 293 0.73 -14.41 8.47
C PHE A 293 1.09 -13.81 7.12
N TRP A 294 0.07 -13.62 6.29
CA TRP A 294 0.08 -12.73 5.16
C TRP A 294 -0.74 -11.50 5.56
N SER A 295 -0.27 -10.31 5.31
CA SER A 295 -0.97 -9.09 5.70
C SER A 295 -1.13 -8.17 4.51
N ASN A 296 -2.35 -8.04 4.05
CA ASN A 296 -2.76 -7.12 3.00
C ASN A 296 -3.06 -5.73 3.57
N SER A 297 -2.75 -4.70 2.81
CA SER A 297 -3.20 -3.34 3.05
C SER A 297 -3.60 -2.65 1.74
N GLY A 298 -4.29 -1.54 1.87
CA GLY A 298 -4.71 -0.71 0.74
C GLY A 298 -6.03 -1.17 0.15
N ASP A 299 -6.05 -1.97 -0.91
CA ASP A 299 -7.27 -2.50 -1.50
C ASP A 299 -7.67 -3.84 -0.88
N CYS A 300 -8.95 -4.20 -1.00
CA CYS A 300 -9.45 -5.51 -0.57
C CYS A 300 -8.88 -6.62 -1.45
N ALA A 301 -8.28 -7.64 -0.84
CA ALA A 301 -7.76 -8.79 -1.56
C ALA A 301 -8.89 -9.69 -2.07
N HIS A 302 -8.66 -10.36 -3.20
CA HIS A 302 -9.63 -11.30 -3.79
C HIS A 302 -9.64 -12.66 -3.08
N GLU A 303 -10.83 -13.26 -2.93
CA GLU A 303 -11.00 -14.60 -2.33
C GLU A 303 -10.07 -15.64 -2.95
N ALA A 304 -9.91 -15.61 -4.28
CA ALA A 304 -9.06 -16.57 -4.99
C ALA A 304 -7.60 -16.53 -4.50
N HIS A 305 -7.05 -15.34 -4.27
CA HIS A 305 -5.70 -15.15 -3.75
C HIS A 305 -5.61 -15.54 -2.27
N ILE A 306 -6.57 -15.10 -1.44
CA ILE A 306 -6.61 -15.42 -0.02
C ILE A 306 -6.61 -16.94 0.20
N ARG A 307 -7.45 -17.67 -0.52
CA ARG A 307 -7.55 -19.14 -0.38
C ARG A 307 -6.24 -19.87 -0.69
N ARG A 308 -5.50 -19.42 -1.71
CA ARG A 308 -4.18 -19.98 -2.06
C ARG A 308 -3.16 -19.73 -0.95
N LEU A 309 -3.14 -18.53 -0.38
CA LEU A 309 -2.16 -18.13 0.64
C LEU A 309 -2.44 -18.81 1.99
N VAL A 310 -3.69 -18.90 2.43
CA VAL A 310 -4.00 -19.58 3.71
C VAL A 310 -3.81 -21.09 3.64
N ALA A 311 -3.77 -21.69 2.45
CA ALA A 311 -3.54 -23.13 2.28
C ALA A 311 -2.07 -23.53 2.52
N VAL A 312 -1.13 -22.60 2.42
CA VAL A 312 0.32 -22.82 2.62
C VAL A 312 0.81 -22.17 3.91
N GLY A 313 2.09 -22.42 4.26
CA GLY A 313 2.68 -21.91 5.50
C GLY A 313 2.25 -22.70 6.73
N SER A 314 2.27 -22.05 7.90
CA SER A 314 1.92 -22.67 9.18
C SER A 314 1.22 -21.70 10.12
N HIS A 315 0.54 -22.21 11.14
CA HIS A 315 0.03 -21.39 12.24
C HIS A 315 0.16 -22.12 13.58
N HIS A 316 0.20 -21.35 14.65
CA HIS A 316 0.25 -21.89 15.99
C HIS A 316 -1.16 -22.07 16.55
N ALA A 317 -1.41 -23.23 17.18
CA ALA A 317 -2.61 -23.51 17.95
C ALA A 317 -2.24 -24.03 19.35
N TYR A 318 -3.15 -23.89 20.30
CA TYR A 318 -2.98 -24.45 21.64
C TYR A 318 -3.45 -25.91 21.63
N GLY A 319 -2.51 -26.84 21.84
CA GLY A 319 -2.78 -28.26 22.07
C GLY A 319 -2.81 -28.61 23.55
N GLN A 320 -3.06 -29.86 23.89
CA GLN A 320 -3.08 -30.35 25.29
C GLN A 320 -1.71 -30.20 25.98
N ASP A 321 -0.62 -30.35 25.21
CA ASP A 321 0.77 -30.32 25.71
C ASP A 321 1.49 -29.00 25.40
N GLY A 322 0.75 -27.94 25.04
CA GLY A 322 1.32 -26.64 24.71
C GLY A 322 1.02 -26.17 23.29
N ILE A 323 1.91 -25.30 22.74
CA ILE A 323 1.72 -24.73 21.41
C ILE A 323 2.20 -25.72 20.34
N VAL A 324 1.31 -26.05 19.41
CA VAL A 324 1.59 -26.89 18.24
C VAL A 324 1.56 -26.06 16.97
N SER A 325 2.42 -26.41 16.01
CA SER A 325 2.38 -25.84 14.65
C SER A 325 1.49 -26.72 13.77
N LEU A 326 0.53 -26.11 13.11
CA LEU A 326 -0.40 -26.74 12.17
C LEU A 326 -0.17 -26.20 10.75
N PRO A 327 -0.45 -27.00 9.70
CA PRO A 327 -0.42 -26.53 8.32
C PRO A 327 -1.43 -25.41 8.05
N GLY A 328 -1.09 -24.56 7.08
CA GLY A 328 -1.88 -23.41 6.69
C GLY A 328 -1.61 -22.19 7.56
N SER A 329 -1.73 -21.04 6.95
CA SER A 329 -1.41 -19.73 7.56
C SER A 329 -2.67 -18.88 7.77
N ARG A 330 -2.48 -17.65 8.26
CA ARG A 330 -3.54 -16.64 8.36
C ARG A 330 -3.31 -15.57 7.33
N PHE A 331 -4.39 -14.99 6.83
CA PHE A 331 -4.38 -13.81 5.98
C PHE A 331 -5.18 -12.70 6.65
N ASN A 332 -4.50 -11.59 6.95
CA ASN A 332 -5.13 -10.40 7.49
C ASN A 332 -5.35 -9.41 6.35
N ASP A 333 -6.61 -9.11 6.07
CA ASP A 333 -7.02 -8.14 5.06
C ASP A 333 -7.38 -6.82 5.75
N THR A 334 -6.66 -5.76 5.41
CA THR A 334 -6.83 -4.43 5.99
C THR A 334 -7.06 -3.42 4.87
N LEU A 335 -8.30 -2.98 4.72
CA LEU A 335 -8.63 -1.97 3.72
C LEU A 335 -8.27 -0.57 4.22
N GLY A 336 -7.56 0.17 3.37
CA GLY A 336 -7.12 1.53 3.68
C GLY A 336 -6.65 2.31 2.46
N SER A 337 -6.27 3.55 2.69
CA SER A 337 -5.63 4.43 1.70
C SER A 337 -4.50 5.23 2.35
N THR A 338 -3.70 5.90 1.53
CA THR A 338 -2.65 6.80 2.02
C THR A 338 -3.23 7.84 2.99
N GLU A 339 -4.38 8.40 2.66
CA GLU A 339 -5.05 9.43 3.47
C GLU A 339 -5.62 8.90 4.79
N MET A 340 -5.97 7.61 4.85
CA MET A 340 -6.43 6.96 6.09
C MET A 340 -5.26 6.71 7.06
N GLY A 341 -4.03 6.76 6.57
CA GLY A 341 -2.81 6.53 7.33
C GLY A 341 -2.65 5.06 7.70
N TYR A 342 -3.64 4.46 8.29
CA TYR A 342 -3.78 3.03 8.57
C TYR A 342 -5.10 2.52 8.01
N GLY A 343 -5.28 1.20 7.89
CA GLY A 343 -6.57 0.65 7.45
C GLY A 343 -7.71 0.96 8.42
N GLY A 344 -8.89 1.22 7.88
CA GLY A 344 -10.12 1.47 8.65
C GLY A 344 -10.84 0.19 9.07
N PHE A 345 -10.55 -0.92 8.39
CA PHE A 345 -11.22 -2.21 8.57
C PHE A 345 -10.19 -3.33 8.69
N MET A 346 -10.60 -4.41 9.33
CA MET A 346 -9.77 -5.62 9.43
C MET A 346 -10.62 -6.88 9.34
N MET A 347 -10.20 -7.79 8.46
CA MET A 347 -10.71 -9.15 8.35
C MET A 347 -9.56 -10.13 8.46
N SER A 348 -9.74 -11.25 9.17
CA SER A 348 -8.75 -12.31 9.28
C SER A 348 -9.32 -13.61 8.71
N HIS A 349 -8.60 -14.16 7.75
CA HIS A 349 -8.92 -15.44 7.12
C HIS A 349 -7.94 -16.53 7.57
N ARG A 350 -8.42 -17.77 7.57
CA ARG A 350 -7.66 -18.98 7.89
C ARG A 350 -8.20 -20.15 7.06
N PRO A 351 -7.53 -21.30 7.04
CA PRO A 351 -8.13 -22.49 6.46
C PRO A 351 -9.53 -22.74 7.03
N GLY A 352 -10.51 -22.97 6.16
CA GLY A 352 -11.91 -23.14 6.55
C GLY A 352 -12.72 -21.86 6.79
N SER A 353 -12.18 -20.68 6.57
CA SER A 353 -12.98 -19.44 6.55
C SER A 353 -14.03 -19.49 5.44
N GLU A 354 -15.23 -18.96 5.73
CA GLU A 354 -16.36 -18.97 4.80
C GLU A 354 -16.82 -17.55 4.39
N ARG A 355 -16.46 -16.53 5.17
CA ARG A 355 -16.86 -15.15 4.93
C ARG A 355 -15.87 -14.48 3.98
N TYR A 356 -16.27 -14.38 2.73
CA TYR A 356 -15.52 -13.76 1.62
C TYR A 356 -16.38 -12.72 0.90
N ASN A 357 -16.32 -12.65 -0.41
CA ASN A 357 -17.13 -11.78 -1.23
C ASN A 357 -16.82 -10.29 -0.98
N ARG A 358 -15.53 -9.97 -0.91
CA ARG A 358 -14.98 -8.65 -0.60
C ARG A 358 -15.37 -8.13 0.79
N CYS A 359 -15.62 -9.04 1.75
CA CYS A 359 -15.81 -8.67 3.15
C CYS A 359 -14.51 -8.14 3.74
N VAL A 360 -14.49 -6.87 4.10
CA VAL A 360 -13.34 -6.20 4.72
C VAL A 360 -13.35 -6.25 6.24
N GLY A 361 -14.32 -6.98 6.82
CA GLY A 361 -14.44 -7.17 8.25
C GLY A 361 -15.20 -6.06 8.96
N LYS A 362 -14.70 -5.69 10.14
CA LYS A 362 -15.28 -4.66 11.00
C LYS A 362 -14.33 -3.48 11.14
N PRO A 363 -14.82 -2.30 11.51
CA PRO A 363 -13.97 -1.16 11.82
C PRO A 363 -12.91 -1.51 12.88
N VAL A 364 -11.71 -0.98 12.70
CA VAL A 364 -10.66 -1.07 13.73
C VAL A 364 -11.07 -0.28 14.98
N PRO A 365 -10.61 -0.67 16.19
CA PRO A 365 -11.14 -0.11 17.45
C PRO A 365 -10.99 1.41 17.62
N PHE A 366 -10.07 2.03 16.91
CA PHE A 366 -9.80 3.48 16.99
C PHE A 366 -10.42 4.28 15.85
N ALA A 367 -11.20 3.64 14.95
CA ALA A 367 -11.88 4.30 13.84
C ALA A 367 -13.41 4.36 14.06
N GLU A 368 -13.97 5.54 13.87
CA GLU A 368 -15.41 5.74 13.74
C GLU A 368 -15.76 5.78 12.25
N ILE A 369 -16.62 4.86 11.81
CA ILE A 369 -16.95 4.69 10.39
C ILE A 369 -18.46 4.71 10.23
N ILE A 370 -18.94 5.54 9.29
CA ILE A 370 -20.31 5.58 8.81
C ILE A 370 -20.34 5.44 7.30
N LEU A 371 -21.50 5.03 6.77
CA LEU A 371 -21.79 5.06 5.34
C LEU A 371 -22.70 6.24 5.05
N VAL A 372 -22.38 7.01 4.01
CA VAL A 372 -23.14 8.19 3.61
C VAL A 372 -23.48 8.13 2.13
N ASP A 373 -24.63 8.68 1.75
CA ASP A 373 -24.96 8.90 0.33
C ASP A 373 -23.94 9.88 -0.26
N PRO A 374 -23.23 9.52 -1.35
CA PRO A 374 -22.17 10.36 -1.93
C PRO A 374 -22.67 11.70 -2.49
N ARG A 375 -23.98 11.87 -2.72
CA ARG A 375 -24.60 13.10 -3.26
C ARG A 375 -25.10 14.03 -2.17
N THR A 376 -25.74 13.46 -1.13
CA THR A 376 -26.36 14.27 -0.05
C THR A 376 -25.48 14.38 1.19
N GLY A 377 -24.59 13.42 1.42
CA GLY A 377 -23.77 13.33 2.63
C GLY A 377 -24.54 12.81 3.85
N GLU A 378 -25.81 12.41 3.69
CA GLU A 378 -26.62 11.84 4.75
C GLU A 378 -26.25 10.36 5.01
N ALA A 379 -26.35 9.92 6.25
CA ALA A 379 -26.08 8.53 6.62
C ALA A 379 -27.09 7.58 5.98
N VAL A 380 -26.60 6.44 5.45
CA VAL A 380 -27.47 5.39 4.89
C VAL A 380 -27.70 4.26 5.90
N PRO A 381 -28.87 3.59 5.85
CA PRO A 381 -29.21 2.47 6.72
C PRO A 381 -28.30 1.23 6.51
N THR A 382 -28.37 0.29 7.46
CA THR A 382 -27.79 -1.06 7.30
C THR A 382 -28.43 -1.76 6.10
N GLY A 383 -27.61 -2.43 5.28
CA GLY A 383 -28.01 -3.11 4.05
C GLY A 383 -27.95 -2.23 2.81
N GLU A 384 -27.95 -0.92 2.96
CA GLU A 384 -27.84 0.00 1.82
C GLU A 384 -26.40 0.38 1.50
N VAL A 385 -26.15 0.68 0.23
CA VAL A 385 -24.82 1.07 -0.27
C VAL A 385 -24.59 2.55 0.00
N GLY A 386 -23.46 2.86 0.62
CA GLY A 386 -23.00 4.23 0.83
C GLY A 386 -21.50 4.37 0.66
N MET A 387 -21.05 5.61 0.59
CA MET A 387 -19.61 5.95 0.60
C MET A 387 -19.09 5.95 2.04
N VAL A 388 -17.94 5.34 2.24
CA VAL A 388 -17.28 5.31 3.56
C VAL A 388 -16.83 6.69 3.98
N ALA A 389 -17.25 7.10 5.17
CA ALA A 389 -16.80 8.30 5.87
C ALA A 389 -16.15 7.88 7.20
N MET A 390 -14.92 8.32 7.45
CA MET A 390 -14.08 7.84 8.56
C MET A 390 -13.57 8.99 9.41
N LYS A 391 -13.65 8.83 10.75
CA LYS A 391 -12.86 9.59 11.74
C LYS A 391 -11.86 8.65 12.39
N SER A 392 -10.60 9.06 12.48
CA SER A 392 -9.54 8.28 13.11
C SER A 392 -8.38 9.20 13.49
N PRO A 393 -7.63 8.88 14.55
CA PRO A 393 -6.38 9.57 14.86
C PRO A 393 -5.26 9.29 13.83
N THR A 394 -5.44 8.30 12.93
CA THR A 394 -4.47 7.94 11.90
C THR A 394 -4.59 8.77 10.63
N LEU A 395 -5.70 9.52 10.48
CA LEU A 395 -5.95 10.28 9.26
C LEU A 395 -4.82 11.26 8.97
N ALA A 396 -4.44 11.33 7.70
CA ALA A 396 -3.57 12.38 7.20
C ALA A 396 -4.12 13.77 7.52
N ILE A 397 -3.23 14.73 7.78
CA ILE A 397 -3.63 16.11 8.07
C ILE A 397 -4.37 16.73 6.88
N GLY A 398 -3.94 16.41 5.67
CA GLY A 398 -4.50 16.89 4.41
C GLY A 398 -3.52 16.71 3.27
N TYR A 399 -3.68 17.53 2.23
CA TYR A 399 -2.81 17.52 1.06
C TYR A 399 -1.86 18.74 1.07
N TRP A 400 -0.58 18.50 0.82
CA TRP A 400 0.45 19.54 0.79
C TRP A 400 0.19 20.54 -0.33
N ASN A 401 0.17 21.83 0.00
CA ASN A 401 -0.14 22.93 -0.92
C ASN A 401 -1.48 22.81 -1.67
N ASP A 402 -2.43 22.00 -1.18
CA ASP A 402 -3.73 21.79 -1.80
C ASP A 402 -4.87 21.79 -0.77
N SER A 403 -5.19 22.98 -0.27
CA SER A 403 -6.27 23.17 0.69
C SER A 403 -7.65 22.86 0.10
N VAL A 404 -7.84 23.10 -1.21
CA VAL A 404 -9.12 22.82 -1.87
C VAL A 404 -9.47 21.34 -1.77
N ASN A 405 -8.57 20.45 -2.16
CA ASN A 405 -8.80 19.01 -2.03
C ASN A 405 -8.86 18.57 -0.57
N THR A 406 -8.07 19.17 0.32
CA THR A 406 -8.16 18.90 1.76
C THR A 406 -9.56 19.13 2.29
N PHE A 407 -10.20 20.26 1.94
CA PHE A 407 -11.56 20.55 2.41
C PHE A 407 -12.64 19.75 1.68
N ARG A 408 -12.48 19.51 0.37
CA ARG A 408 -13.47 18.74 -0.43
C ARG A 408 -13.60 17.28 0.02
N THR A 409 -12.58 16.71 0.63
CA THR A 409 -12.58 15.34 1.16
C THR A 409 -13.04 15.26 2.62
N ARG A 410 -13.58 16.34 3.19
CA ARG A 410 -14.04 16.38 4.59
C ARG A 410 -15.51 16.72 4.67
N LEU A 411 -16.21 16.01 5.56
CA LEU A 411 -17.63 16.27 5.90
C LEU A 411 -17.81 16.06 7.40
N ASN A 412 -18.20 17.12 8.13
CA ASN A 412 -18.46 17.06 9.58
C ASN A 412 -17.35 16.38 10.40
N GLY A 413 -16.08 16.58 9.99
CA GLY A 413 -14.91 15.98 10.62
C GLY A 413 -14.58 14.55 10.13
N TYR A 414 -15.43 13.96 9.30
CA TYR A 414 -15.11 12.70 8.61
C TYR A 414 -14.28 12.95 7.35
N TYR A 415 -13.38 12.02 7.06
CA TYR A 415 -12.73 11.89 5.75
C TYR A 415 -13.60 11.03 4.84
N LEU A 416 -13.92 11.52 3.65
CA LEU A 416 -14.67 10.82 2.61
C LEU A 416 -13.70 9.99 1.76
N THR A 417 -13.76 8.67 1.87
CA THR A 417 -12.74 7.80 1.25
C THR A 417 -12.92 7.60 -0.25
N GLY A 418 -14.15 7.75 -0.74
CA GLY A 418 -14.53 7.41 -2.11
C GLY A 418 -14.79 5.91 -2.32
N ASP A 419 -14.72 5.08 -1.27
CA ASP A 419 -15.05 3.64 -1.36
C ASP A 419 -16.54 3.42 -1.08
N LEU A 420 -17.21 2.64 -1.93
CA LEU A 420 -18.61 2.23 -1.79
C LEU A 420 -18.70 0.89 -1.08
N MET A 421 -19.49 0.86 -0.02
CA MET A 421 -19.72 -0.34 0.80
C MET A 421 -21.16 -0.46 1.24
N TYR A 422 -21.56 -1.65 1.65
CA TYR A 422 -22.71 -1.83 2.53
C TYR A 422 -22.27 -2.52 3.84
N ARG A 423 -23.09 -2.41 4.87
CA ARG A 423 -22.91 -3.10 6.15
C ARG A 423 -24.03 -4.10 6.34
N ASP A 424 -23.71 -5.34 6.73
CA ASP A 424 -24.72 -6.34 7.07
C ASP A 424 -25.24 -6.17 8.51
N GLU A 425 -26.26 -6.96 8.87
CA GLU A 425 -26.87 -6.97 10.19
C GLU A 425 -25.93 -7.40 11.33
N GLU A 426 -24.85 -8.15 11.00
CA GLU A 426 -23.81 -8.57 11.94
C GLU A 426 -22.73 -7.49 12.13
N GLY A 427 -22.79 -6.39 11.37
CA GLY A 427 -21.85 -5.27 11.41
C GLY A 427 -20.58 -5.47 10.59
N TYR A 428 -20.56 -6.44 9.67
CA TYR A 428 -19.49 -6.59 8.70
C TYR A 428 -19.69 -5.69 7.49
N PHE A 429 -18.61 -5.16 6.96
CA PHE A 429 -18.61 -4.30 5.79
C PHE A 429 -18.10 -5.05 4.56
N TYR A 430 -18.71 -4.73 3.41
CA TYR A 430 -18.40 -5.35 2.12
C TYR A 430 -18.06 -4.28 1.11
N HIS A 431 -16.83 -4.31 0.59
CA HIS A 431 -16.35 -3.36 -0.39
C HIS A 431 -16.86 -3.72 -1.78
N LEU A 432 -17.61 -2.83 -2.40
CA LEU A 432 -18.20 -3.04 -3.72
C LEU A 432 -17.35 -2.46 -4.84
N ASP A 433 -16.97 -1.19 -4.69
CA ASP A 433 -16.20 -0.45 -5.68
C ASP A 433 -15.74 0.90 -5.14
N ARG A 434 -15.14 1.71 -5.99
CA ARG A 434 -14.97 3.15 -5.81
C ARG A 434 -16.08 3.94 -6.50
N VAL A 435 -16.44 5.09 -5.94
CA VAL A 435 -17.39 6.04 -6.56
C VAL A 435 -16.98 6.39 -8.00
N SER A 436 -15.66 6.47 -8.28
CA SER A 436 -15.12 6.80 -9.60
C SER A 436 -15.22 5.67 -10.63
N ASP A 437 -15.40 4.43 -10.19
CA ASP A 437 -15.33 3.24 -11.03
C ASP A 437 -16.69 2.53 -11.14
N ALA A 438 -17.59 2.73 -10.19
CA ALA A 438 -18.96 2.27 -10.24
C ALA A 438 -19.77 3.01 -11.34
N LEU A 439 -20.59 2.27 -12.07
CA LEU A 439 -21.39 2.81 -13.18
C LEU A 439 -22.88 2.65 -12.88
N ASP A 440 -23.60 3.76 -12.88
CA ASP A 440 -25.08 3.78 -12.80
C ASP A 440 -25.69 3.30 -14.13
N LEU A 441 -26.41 2.19 -14.09
CA LEU A 441 -27.10 1.59 -15.25
C LEU A 441 -28.53 2.09 -15.39
N GLY A 442 -29.04 2.87 -14.43
CA GLY A 442 -30.42 3.32 -14.35
C GLY A 442 -31.31 2.40 -13.51
N ASP A 443 -32.49 2.89 -13.15
CA ASP A 443 -33.51 2.15 -12.37
C ASP A 443 -32.99 1.54 -11.06
N GLY A 444 -31.98 2.18 -10.44
CA GLY A 444 -31.35 1.71 -9.19
C GLY A 444 -30.32 0.59 -9.39
N ASN A 445 -30.05 0.18 -10.64
CA ASN A 445 -29.05 -0.85 -10.94
C ASN A 445 -27.66 -0.23 -11.11
N TRP A 446 -26.66 -0.90 -10.54
CA TRP A 446 -25.27 -0.47 -10.58
C TRP A 446 -24.35 -1.59 -11.04
N LEU A 447 -23.38 -1.24 -11.88
CA LEU A 447 -22.23 -2.08 -12.16
C LEU A 447 -21.08 -1.68 -11.22
N TYR A 448 -20.73 -2.57 -10.31
CA TYR A 448 -19.56 -2.44 -9.44
C TYR A 448 -18.41 -3.24 -10.07
N THR A 449 -17.39 -2.55 -10.57
CA THR A 449 -16.29 -3.18 -11.32
C THR A 449 -15.47 -4.10 -10.43
N ALA A 450 -15.12 -3.69 -9.22
CA ALA A 450 -14.33 -4.50 -8.29
C ALA A 450 -15.07 -5.75 -7.78
N LEU A 451 -16.40 -5.66 -7.55
CA LEU A 451 -17.23 -6.83 -7.24
C LEU A 451 -17.35 -7.77 -8.42
N SER A 452 -17.38 -7.23 -9.64
CA SER A 452 -17.39 -8.03 -10.87
C SER A 452 -16.10 -8.81 -11.04
N GLU A 453 -14.95 -8.20 -10.78
CA GLU A 453 -13.63 -8.85 -10.76
C GLU A 453 -13.60 -10.03 -9.78
N GLU A 454 -14.09 -9.82 -8.55
CA GLU A 454 -14.20 -10.88 -7.53
C GLU A 454 -15.00 -12.09 -8.04
N ARG A 455 -16.14 -11.86 -8.68
CA ARG A 455 -17.00 -12.92 -9.23
C ARG A 455 -16.34 -13.69 -10.35
N ILE A 456 -15.61 -12.99 -11.24
CA ILE A 456 -14.85 -13.58 -12.33
C ILE A 456 -13.73 -14.47 -11.80
N LEU A 457 -12.90 -13.96 -10.90
CA LEU A 457 -11.77 -14.70 -10.31
C LEU A 457 -12.21 -15.94 -9.53
N LYS A 458 -13.36 -15.88 -8.88
CA LYS A 458 -13.95 -17.03 -8.19
C LYS A 458 -14.37 -18.15 -9.15
N ARG A 459 -14.78 -17.80 -10.37
CA ARG A 459 -15.32 -18.77 -11.35
C ARG A 459 -14.28 -19.26 -12.35
N CYS A 460 -13.27 -18.46 -12.65
CA CYS A 460 -12.24 -18.73 -13.65
C CYS A 460 -10.89 -19.01 -12.97
N PRO A 461 -10.60 -20.27 -12.55
CA PRO A 461 -9.41 -20.58 -11.74
C PRO A 461 -8.08 -20.43 -12.47
N ASP A 462 -8.09 -20.39 -13.80
CA ASP A 462 -6.93 -20.15 -14.66
C ASP A 462 -6.71 -18.66 -14.98
N VAL A 463 -7.58 -17.77 -14.48
CA VAL A 463 -7.39 -16.33 -14.45
C VAL A 463 -6.77 -15.96 -13.11
N ARG A 464 -5.55 -15.43 -13.14
CA ARG A 464 -4.86 -14.98 -11.91
C ARG A 464 -5.32 -13.62 -11.41
N ASP A 465 -5.69 -12.76 -12.37
CA ASP A 465 -6.20 -11.41 -12.09
C ASP A 465 -7.07 -10.93 -13.26
N CYS A 466 -7.94 -9.97 -13.01
CA CYS A 466 -8.73 -9.34 -14.06
C CYS A 466 -9.04 -7.89 -13.74
N THR A 467 -9.34 -7.12 -14.78
CA THR A 467 -9.76 -5.72 -14.66
C THR A 467 -11.04 -5.50 -15.46
N VAL A 468 -12.06 -5.01 -14.79
CA VAL A 468 -13.33 -4.61 -15.43
C VAL A 468 -13.31 -3.09 -15.64
N LEU A 469 -13.36 -2.69 -16.90
CA LEU A 469 -13.47 -1.30 -17.34
C LEU A 469 -14.90 -1.04 -17.78
N ALA A 470 -15.55 -0.04 -17.20
CA ALA A 470 -16.90 0.34 -17.55
C ALA A 470 -17.00 1.86 -17.73
N GLY A 471 -17.78 2.30 -18.71
CA GLY A 471 -17.97 3.72 -18.99
C GLY A 471 -19.01 3.96 -20.07
N ARG A 472 -19.11 5.23 -20.50
CA ARG A 472 -19.90 5.62 -21.66
C ARG A 472 -18.97 6.12 -22.77
N GLY A 473 -19.16 5.65 -23.96
CA GLY A 473 -18.48 6.15 -25.14
C GLY A 473 -18.92 7.58 -25.49
N ASP A 474 -18.25 8.20 -26.48
CA ASP A 474 -18.56 9.55 -26.95
C ASP A 474 -20.00 9.69 -27.48
N ASP A 475 -20.60 8.58 -27.92
CA ASP A 475 -22.00 8.47 -28.37
C ASP A 475 -23.00 8.26 -27.19
N GLY A 476 -22.53 8.26 -25.94
CA GLY A 476 -23.31 8.05 -24.72
C GLY A 476 -23.68 6.58 -24.45
N ARG A 477 -23.31 5.64 -25.34
CA ARG A 477 -23.58 4.21 -25.13
C ARG A 477 -22.70 3.62 -24.05
N LEU A 478 -23.25 2.65 -23.33
CA LEU A 478 -22.49 1.87 -22.36
C LEU A 478 -21.44 1.02 -23.10
N VAL A 479 -20.23 0.99 -22.55
CA VAL A 479 -19.13 0.13 -22.99
C VAL A 479 -18.53 -0.53 -21.76
N THR A 480 -18.40 -1.86 -21.81
CA THR A 480 -17.77 -2.63 -20.75
C THR A 480 -16.76 -3.60 -21.35
N GLU A 481 -15.55 -3.57 -20.84
CA GLU A 481 -14.46 -4.46 -21.24
C GLU A 481 -13.91 -5.19 -20.01
N VAL A 482 -13.76 -6.51 -20.12
CA VAL A 482 -13.13 -7.37 -19.13
C VAL A 482 -11.76 -7.79 -19.67
N LEU A 483 -10.71 -7.42 -18.96
CA LEU A 483 -9.33 -7.75 -19.27
C LEU A 483 -8.90 -8.90 -18.38
N LEU A 484 -8.49 -10.02 -18.94
CA LEU A 484 -8.08 -11.23 -18.22
C LEU A 484 -6.57 -11.39 -18.27
N LEU A 485 -5.96 -11.59 -17.11
CA LEU A 485 -4.56 -11.97 -16.91
C LEU A 485 -4.50 -13.42 -16.45
N LEU A 486 -3.78 -14.26 -17.17
CA LEU A 486 -3.80 -15.71 -16.94
C LEU A 486 -2.69 -16.16 -15.98
N VAL A 487 -2.88 -17.33 -15.35
CA VAL A 487 -1.79 -18.06 -14.71
C VAL A 487 -0.80 -18.56 -15.76
N THR A 488 0.45 -18.84 -15.36
CA THR A 488 1.57 -19.11 -16.27
C THR A 488 1.30 -20.26 -17.26
N ASP A 489 0.61 -21.31 -16.82
CA ASP A 489 0.38 -22.51 -17.62
C ASP A 489 -1.01 -22.55 -18.30
N ALA A 490 -1.77 -21.46 -18.24
CA ALA A 490 -3.09 -21.41 -18.87
C ALA A 490 -2.99 -21.25 -20.39
N ASP A 491 -3.89 -21.91 -21.12
CA ASP A 491 -4.02 -21.74 -22.57
C ASP A 491 -4.61 -20.36 -22.91
N PRO A 492 -3.85 -19.46 -23.55
CA PRO A 492 -4.35 -18.13 -23.92
C PRO A 492 -5.41 -18.19 -25.03
N GLY A 493 -5.48 -19.28 -25.80
CA GLY A 493 -6.47 -19.47 -26.85
C GLY A 493 -7.81 -20.04 -26.36
N ARG A 494 -7.90 -20.46 -25.10
CA ARG A 494 -9.17 -20.96 -24.53
C ARG A 494 -10.20 -19.85 -24.44
N ASP A 495 -11.39 -20.10 -24.96
CA ASP A 495 -12.54 -19.21 -24.80
C ASP A 495 -13.09 -19.27 -23.36
N ARG A 496 -13.26 -18.09 -22.74
CA ARG A 496 -13.76 -17.90 -21.37
C ARG A 496 -15.05 -17.07 -21.32
N ASP A 497 -15.62 -16.76 -22.47
CA ASP A 497 -16.78 -15.87 -22.56
C ASP A 497 -17.95 -16.36 -21.72
N ASP A 498 -18.31 -17.65 -21.84
CA ASP A 498 -19.44 -18.23 -21.11
C ASP A 498 -19.21 -18.22 -19.60
N GLU A 499 -17.98 -18.47 -19.14
CA GLU A 499 -17.62 -18.47 -17.71
C GLU A 499 -17.68 -17.08 -17.12
N VAL A 500 -17.15 -16.07 -17.84
CA VAL A 500 -17.18 -14.67 -17.43
C VAL A 500 -18.62 -14.14 -17.42
N ARG A 501 -19.41 -14.42 -18.46
CA ARG A 501 -20.81 -14.02 -18.50
C ARG A 501 -21.62 -14.67 -17.38
N ALA A 502 -21.39 -15.94 -17.11
CA ALA A 502 -22.05 -16.63 -16.01
C ALA A 502 -21.62 -16.09 -14.62
N ALA A 503 -20.37 -15.61 -14.48
CA ALA A 503 -19.91 -14.95 -13.25
C ALA A 503 -20.60 -13.60 -13.01
N LEU A 504 -20.84 -12.84 -14.08
CA LEU A 504 -21.50 -11.53 -14.03
C LEU A 504 -23.04 -11.63 -13.94
N GLY A 505 -23.63 -12.75 -14.37
CA GLY A 505 -25.07 -12.97 -14.27
C GLY A 505 -25.90 -11.90 -14.99
N GLU A 506 -26.87 -11.30 -14.31
CA GLU A 506 -27.77 -10.28 -14.86
C GLU A 506 -27.04 -9.05 -15.42
N ILE A 507 -25.88 -8.70 -14.84
CA ILE A 507 -25.05 -7.59 -15.34
C ILE A 507 -24.59 -7.86 -16.77
N ALA A 508 -24.21 -9.10 -17.10
CA ALA A 508 -23.77 -9.47 -18.46
C ALA A 508 -24.89 -9.32 -19.53
N ALA A 509 -26.14 -9.38 -19.10
CA ALA A 509 -27.30 -9.13 -19.98
C ALA A 509 -27.65 -7.63 -20.10
N ALA A 510 -27.29 -6.84 -19.08
CA ALA A 510 -27.61 -5.42 -19.00
C ALA A 510 -26.61 -4.50 -19.73
N VAL A 511 -25.37 -4.99 -19.98
CA VAL A 511 -24.31 -4.18 -20.59
C VAL A 511 -23.68 -4.87 -21.81
N PRO A 512 -23.26 -4.11 -22.85
CA PRO A 512 -22.38 -4.63 -23.89
C PRO A 512 -21.05 -5.07 -23.25
N LEU A 513 -20.66 -6.33 -23.46
CA LEU A 513 -19.51 -6.92 -22.81
C LEU A 513 -18.51 -7.43 -23.85
N ARG A 514 -17.29 -6.90 -23.80
CA ARG A 514 -16.11 -7.37 -24.51
C ARG A 514 -15.16 -8.05 -23.53
N ILE A 515 -14.76 -9.28 -23.79
CA ILE A 515 -13.84 -10.05 -22.94
C ILE A 515 -12.56 -10.27 -23.74
N VAL A 516 -11.41 -9.96 -23.13
CA VAL A 516 -10.11 -10.01 -23.80
C VAL A 516 -9.05 -10.54 -22.85
N THR A 517 -8.31 -11.56 -23.27
CA THR A 517 -7.08 -11.95 -22.61
C THR A 517 -5.95 -11.01 -23.06
N ILE A 518 -5.20 -10.45 -22.11
CA ILE A 518 -4.12 -9.51 -22.39
C ILE A 518 -2.83 -9.94 -21.69
N PRO A 519 -1.66 -9.60 -22.25
CA PRO A 519 -0.38 -9.74 -21.54
C PRO A 519 -0.23 -8.69 -20.45
N ASP A 520 0.71 -8.93 -19.52
CA ASP A 520 0.91 -8.09 -18.33
C ASP A 520 1.32 -6.64 -18.65
N ASP A 521 2.08 -6.45 -19.72
CA ASP A 521 2.58 -5.14 -20.16
C ASP A 521 1.50 -4.22 -20.76
N GLU A 522 0.32 -4.75 -21.04
CA GLU A 522 -0.84 -3.94 -21.42
C GLU A 522 -1.60 -3.36 -20.23
N ILE A 523 -1.37 -3.85 -19.00
CA ILE A 523 -1.96 -3.28 -17.78
C ILE A 523 -1.21 -2.00 -17.40
N THR A 524 -1.96 -0.92 -17.23
CA THR A 524 -1.42 0.33 -16.70
C THR A 524 -1.61 0.36 -15.18
N VAL A 525 -0.52 0.29 -14.43
CA VAL A 525 -0.54 0.38 -12.97
C VAL A 525 -0.01 1.72 -12.48
N GLY A 526 -0.41 2.08 -11.27
CA GLY A 526 0.15 3.23 -10.55
C GLY A 526 1.37 2.84 -9.72
N PRO A 527 2.00 3.82 -9.06
CA PRO A 527 3.20 3.60 -8.23
C PRO A 527 3.02 2.63 -7.06
N THR A 528 1.82 2.18 -6.76
CA THR A 528 1.49 1.19 -5.73
C THR A 528 0.95 -0.11 -6.32
N GLY A 529 1.25 -0.39 -7.59
CA GLY A 529 0.75 -1.55 -8.31
C GLY A 529 -0.76 -1.58 -8.57
N LYS A 530 -1.52 -0.56 -8.15
CA LYS A 530 -2.97 -0.47 -8.42
C LYS A 530 -3.22 -0.16 -9.89
N VAL A 531 -4.14 -0.92 -10.51
CA VAL A 531 -4.56 -0.69 -11.88
C VAL A 531 -5.18 0.70 -12.03
N ARG A 532 -4.69 1.47 -12.98
CA ARG A 532 -5.17 2.82 -13.28
C ARG A 532 -6.35 2.75 -14.25
N LYS A 533 -7.50 2.24 -13.77
CA LYS A 533 -8.72 2.05 -14.57
C LYS A 533 -9.11 3.27 -15.39
N PHE A 534 -8.95 4.47 -14.82
CA PHE A 534 -9.24 5.72 -15.52
C PHE A 534 -8.43 5.89 -16.82
N LEU A 535 -7.09 5.68 -16.77
CA LEU A 535 -6.24 5.78 -17.96
C LEU A 535 -6.52 4.67 -18.97
N MET A 536 -6.78 3.47 -18.47
CA MET A 536 -7.13 2.35 -19.34
C MET A 536 -8.47 2.59 -20.04
N ARG A 537 -9.47 3.13 -19.32
CA ARG A 537 -10.74 3.57 -19.93
C ARG A 537 -10.52 4.57 -21.05
N GLU A 538 -9.77 5.64 -20.79
CA GLU A 538 -9.47 6.65 -21.83
C GLU A 538 -8.84 6.05 -23.09
N ARG A 539 -7.91 5.10 -22.94
CA ARG A 539 -7.21 4.50 -24.08
C ARG A 539 -8.06 3.48 -24.82
N ARG A 540 -8.75 2.60 -24.10
CA ARG A 540 -9.41 1.42 -24.69
C ARG A 540 -10.85 1.70 -25.09
N LEU A 541 -11.63 2.45 -24.31
CA LEU A 541 -13.02 2.74 -24.63
C LEU A 541 -13.14 3.81 -25.74
N ALA A 542 -12.19 4.75 -25.85
CA ALA A 542 -12.12 5.67 -26.98
C ALA A 542 -11.81 4.92 -28.30
N ALA A 543 -10.92 3.92 -28.27
CA ALA A 543 -10.61 3.10 -29.44
C ALA A 543 -11.80 2.22 -29.89
N ALA A 544 -12.61 1.73 -28.93
CA ALA A 544 -13.79 0.93 -29.23
C ALA A 544 -14.89 1.76 -29.94
N GLY A 545 -15.07 3.04 -29.57
CA GLY A 545 -15.98 3.97 -30.24
C GLY A 545 -15.58 4.27 -31.69
N ALA A 546 -14.28 4.44 -31.95
CA ALA A 546 -13.74 4.68 -33.28
C ALA A 546 -13.91 3.45 -34.21
N SER A 547 -13.75 2.24 -33.69
CA SER A 547 -13.94 0.98 -34.45
C SER A 547 -15.39 0.74 -34.82
N ALA A 548 -16.34 1.06 -33.94
CA ALA A 548 -17.78 0.93 -34.20
C ALA A 548 -18.25 1.96 -35.23
N ALA A 549 -17.71 3.17 -35.24
CA ALA A 549 -18.02 4.20 -36.26
C ALA A 549 -17.46 3.84 -37.65
N GLY A 550 -16.28 3.19 -37.71
CA GLY A 550 -15.70 2.69 -38.96
C GLY A 550 -16.50 1.54 -39.61
N ALA A 551 -17.08 0.66 -38.78
CA ALA A 551 -17.89 -0.46 -39.28
C ALA A 551 -19.27 -0.02 -39.83
N SER A 552 -19.83 1.09 -39.34
CA SER A 552 -21.11 1.63 -39.86
C SER A 552 -20.95 2.43 -41.16
N ALA A 553 -19.73 2.94 -41.44
CA ALA A 553 -19.46 3.73 -42.65
C ALA A 553 -19.17 2.87 -43.89
N THR A 554 -18.88 1.56 -43.75
CA THR A 554 -18.59 0.65 -44.85
C THR A 554 -19.81 -0.19 -45.31
N GLY A 555 -20.96 -0.06 -44.66
CA GLY A 555 -22.20 -0.82 -44.97
C GLY A 555 -23.22 -0.12 -45.89
N GLY A 556 -22.89 1.01 -46.49
CA GLY A 556 -23.82 1.81 -47.30
C GLY A 556 -23.32 2.10 -48.69
N SER A 557 -23.06 1.08 -49.52
CA SER A 557 -23.02 1.23 -50.98
C SER A 557 -23.11 -0.14 -51.66
N SER A 558 -24.28 -0.56 -51.95
CA SER A 558 -24.61 -1.42 -53.12
C SER A 558 -26.09 -1.25 -53.45
#